data_6356bab00fd23e6ab018ea76189ecfba
#
_entry.id   6356bab00fd23e6ab018ea76189ecfba
#
_cell.length_a   1.000
_cell.length_b   1.000
_cell.length_c   1.000
_cell.angle_alpha   90.00
_cell.angle_beta   90.00
_cell.angle_gamma   90.00
#
_symmetry.space_group_name_H-M   'P 1'
#
loop_
_entity.id
_entity.type
_entity.pdbx_description
1 polymer ?
#
loop_
_entity_poly.entity_id
_entity_poly.type
_entity_poly.pdbx_seq_one_letter_code
_entity_poly.pdbx_strand_id
1 'polypeptide(L)'
;KRIVVSDAQRERLRYIVIRDLIRNGPLETLLSDEMLEDIHSVGLKHIHMDHKVFGMVTSNIRFREREILSSYLRAMSERIGRPVSDNKPIIDGALLDGSRINIIFSDDVSMLGPSFTIRKFAEETISVIQLIKWGTMSAQQAAYIWICLEYGMSVLVSGETASGKTTTLNAILPFIDHNVKIYLSLIHISEPTRRHSI
;
A
#
# COMPACT_ATOMS: atom_id res chain seq x y z
N LYS A 1 -9.19 -41.25 -16.43
CA LYS A 1 -8.08 -41.70 -15.53
C LYS A 1 -8.31 -41.01 -14.19
N ARG A 2 -8.45 -41.78 -13.11
CA ARG A 2 -8.59 -41.27 -11.74
C ARG A 2 -7.19 -40.95 -11.25
N ILE A 3 -6.91 -39.67 -10.94
CA ILE A 3 -5.62 -39.23 -10.37
C ILE A 3 -5.72 -39.44 -8.87
N VAL A 4 -4.87 -40.29 -8.31
CA VAL A 4 -4.75 -40.48 -6.87
C VAL A 4 -3.74 -39.49 -6.35
N VAL A 5 -4.15 -38.65 -5.44
CA VAL A 5 -3.35 -37.57 -4.87
C VAL A 5 -3.23 -37.84 -3.37
N SER A 6 -2.01 -37.75 -2.80
CA SER A 6 -1.83 -37.83 -1.36
C SER A 6 -2.40 -36.60 -0.65
N ASP A 7 -2.68 -36.71 0.67
CA ASP A 7 -3.23 -35.59 1.44
C ASP A 7 -2.35 -34.35 1.39
N ALA A 8 -1.04 -34.50 1.47
CA ALA A 8 -0.08 -33.39 1.33
C ALA A 8 -0.12 -32.73 -0.05
N GLN A 9 -0.29 -33.52 -1.12
CA GLN A 9 -0.45 -33.01 -2.49
C GLN A 9 -1.81 -32.31 -2.66
N ARG A 10 -2.86 -32.81 -2.00
CA ARG A 10 -4.19 -32.21 -2.01
C ARG A 10 -4.17 -30.81 -1.38
N GLU A 11 -3.53 -30.65 -0.25
CA GLU A 11 -3.39 -29.35 0.41
C GLU A 11 -2.56 -28.36 -0.43
N ARG A 12 -1.47 -28.83 -1.05
CA ARG A 12 -0.70 -27.99 -1.98
C ARG A 12 -1.51 -27.54 -3.19
N LEU A 13 -2.26 -28.46 -3.81
CA LEU A 13 -3.13 -28.16 -4.94
C LEU A 13 -4.22 -27.16 -4.53
N ARG A 14 -4.85 -27.37 -3.37
CA ARG A 14 -5.83 -26.45 -2.81
C ARG A 14 -5.26 -25.05 -2.62
N TYR A 15 -4.09 -24.94 -2.02
CA TYR A 15 -3.40 -23.66 -1.85
C TYR A 15 -3.14 -22.98 -3.19
N ILE A 16 -2.57 -23.69 -4.18
CA ILE A 16 -2.26 -23.13 -5.50
C ILE A 16 -3.53 -22.64 -6.20
N VAL A 17 -4.59 -23.47 -6.18
CA VAL A 17 -5.88 -23.13 -6.81
C VAL A 17 -6.49 -21.87 -6.16
N ILE A 18 -6.53 -21.82 -4.85
CA ILE A 18 -7.05 -20.64 -4.11
C ILE A 18 -6.18 -19.41 -4.40
N ARG A 19 -4.86 -19.55 -4.34
CA ARG A 19 -3.91 -18.47 -4.61
C ARG A 19 -4.10 -17.89 -6.02
N ASP A 20 -4.21 -18.73 -7.04
CA ASP A 20 -4.17 -18.28 -8.42
C ASP A 20 -5.56 -17.87 -8.95
N LEU A 21 -6.64 -18.52 -8.48
CA LEU A 21 -7.99 -18.22 -8.95
C LEU A 21 -8.74 -17.19 -8.10
N ILE A 22 -8.52 -17.19 -6.79
CA ILE A 22 -9.29 -16.35 -5.86
C ILE A 22 -8.45 -15.17 -5.37
N ARG A 23 -7.17 -15.43 -5.01
CA ARG A 23 -6.26 -14.44 -4.45
C ARG A 23 -5.37 -13.81 -5.52
N ASN A 24 -4.28 -13.18 -5.10
CA ASN A 24 -3.42 -12.36 -5.95
C ASN A 24 -2.30 -13.14 -6.67
N GLY A 25 -2.48 -14.46 -6.85
CA GLY A 25 -1.54 -15.31 -7.58
C GLY A 25 -0.12 -15.28 -7.00
N PRO A 26 0.93 -15.07 -7.84
CA PRO A 26 2.32 -15.09 -7.39
C PRO A 26 2.65 -14.03 -6.33
N LEU A 27 1.89 -12.93 -6.27
CA LEU A 27 2.11 -11.85 -5.32
C LEU A 27 1.48 -12.10 -3.94
N GLU A 28 0.67 -13.14 -3.80
CA GLU A 28 -0.07 -13.41 -2.55
C GLU A 28 0.86 -13.56 -1.34
N THR A 29 1.99 -14.23 -1.49
CA THR A 29 2.98 -14.38 -0.43
C THR A 29 3.61 -13.06 0.00
N LEU A 30 3.83 -12.14 -0.94
CA LEU A 30 4.37 -10.81 -0.64
C LEU A 30 3.29 -9.93 -0.01
N LEU A 31 2.07 -10.04 -0.47
CA LEU A 31 0.94 -9.29 0.10
C LEU A 31 0.59 -9.75 1.52
N SER A 32 0.82 -11.01 1.83
CA SER A 32 0.58 -11.58 3.17
C SER A 32 1.68 -11.27 4.19
N ASP A 33 2.84 -10.76 3.77
CA ASP A 33 3.94 -10.42 4.67
C ASP A 33 3.73 -9.03 5.27
N GLU A 34 3.45 -8.94 6.56
CA GLU A 34 3.17 -7.69 7.30
C GLU A 34 4.38 -6.73 7.37
N MET A 35 5.58 -7.24 7.11
CA MET A 35 6.79 -6.43 7.13
C MET A 35 7.05 -5.68 5.82
N LEU A 36 6.27 -5.95 4.76
CA LEU A 36 6.35 -5.25 3.49
C LEU A 36 5.34 -4.10 3.44
N GLU A 37 5.78 -2.94 2.96
CA GLU A 37 4.95 -1.73 2.80
C GLU A 37 4.56 -1.51 1.34
N ASP A 38 5.55 -1.40 0.45
CA ASP A 38 5.34 -1.18 -0.97
C ASP A 38 5.93 -2.33 -1.79
N ILE A 39 5.26 -2.70 -2.88
CA ILE A 39 5.68 -3.75 -3.82
C ILE A 39 5.61 -3.17 -5.22
N HIS A 40 6.73 -3.20 -5.96
CA HIS A 40 6.77 -2.63 -7.31
C HIS A 40 7.52 -3.53 -8.29
N SER A 41 7.00 -3.56 -9.50
CA SER A 41 7.62 -4.24 -10.64
C SER A 41 7.62 -3.32 -11.84
N VAL A 42 8.74 -3.29 -12.54
CA VAL A 42 8.90 -2.53 -13.78
C VAL A 42 9.31 -3.49 -14.89
N GLY A 43 8.39 -3.75 -15.82
CA GLY A 43 8.61 -4.70 -16.91
C GLY A 43 8.92 -6.11 -16.39
N LEU A 44 9.89 -6.76 -17.02
CA LEU A 44 10.30 -8.13 -16.68
C LEU A 44 11.42 -8.23 -15.63
N LYS A 45 11.68 -7.14 -14.91
CA LYS A 45 12.66 -7.10 -13.83
C LYS A 45 12.17 -7.84 -12.60
N HIS A 46 13.07 -8.08 -11.66
CA HIS A 46 12.70 -8.59 -10.35
C HIS A 46 11.75 -7.63 -9.64
N ILE A 47 10.87 -8.17 -8.84
CA ILE A 47 9.97 -7.38 -7.99
C ILE A 47 10.80 -6.80 -6.86
N HIS A 48 10.69 -5.49 -6.68
CA HIS A 48 11.29 -4.75 -5.57
C HIS A 48 10.23 -4.49 -4.52
N MET A 49 10.65 -4.43 -3.27
CA MET A 49 9.75 -4.27 -2.13
C MET A 49 10.41 -3.36 -1.09
N ASP A 50 9.63 -2.54 -0.44
CA ASP A 50 10.07 -1.79 0.74
C ASP A 50 9.71 -2.57 1.99
N HIS A 51 10.75 -3.00 2.73
CA HIS A 51 10.62 -3.75 3.96
C HIS A 51 10.87 -2.83 5.16
N LYS A 52 9.99 -2.85 6.16
CA LYS A 52 10.01 -1.97 7.34
C LYS A 52 11.36 -1.92 8.07
N VAL A 53 12.13 -2.99 8.05
CA VAL A 53 13.42 -3.09 8.76
C VAL A 53 14.61 -2.97 7.83
N PHE A 54 14.55 -3.60 6.65
CA PHE A 54 15.68 -3.71 5.74
C PHE A 54 15.67 -2.66 4.61
N GLY A 55 14.61 -1.82 4.54
CA GLY A 55 14.43 -0.88 3.43
C GLY A 55 14.16 -1.61 2.12
N MET A 56 14.65 -1.08 1.00
CA MET A 56 14.41 -1.66 -0.32
C MET A 56 15.12 -3.00 -0.49
N VAL A 57 14.34 -4.04 -0.74
CA VAL A 57 14.80 -5.41 -1.00
C VAL A 57 14.29 -5.91 -2.35
N THR A 58 14.97 -6.90 -2.91
CA THR A 58 14.62 -7.50 -4.20
C THR A 58 14.19 -8.94 -4.01
N SER A 59 13.03 -9.30 -4.55
CA SER A 59 12.50 -10.66 -4.54
C SER A 59 13.17 -11.53 -5.60
N ASN A 60 13.13 -12.84 -5.41
CA ASN A 60 13.44 -13.82 -6.45
C ASN A 60 12.29 -14.05 -7.45
N ILE A 61 11.12 -13.44 -7.20
CA ILE A 61 9.97 -13.50 -8.08
C ILE A 61 10.18 -12.54 -9.25
N ARG A 62 9.94 -13.01 -10.46
CA ARG A 62 9.93 -12.21 -11.69
C ARG A 62 8.98 -12.79 -12.71
N PHE A 63 8.42 -11.97 -13.54
CA PHE A 63 7.71 -12.40 -14.73
C PHE A 63 8.72 -12.65 -15.86
N ARG A 64 8.68 -13.83 -16.46
CA ARG A 64 9.69 -14.22 -17.49
C ARG A 64 9.32 -13.74 -18.87
N GLU A 65 8.03 -13.59 -19.12
CA GLU A 65 7.47 -13.24 -20.43
C GLU A 65 6.52 -12.08 -20.26
N ARG A 66 6.49 -11.21 -21.26
CA ARG A 66 5.66 -10.01 -21.27
C ARG A 66 4.18 -10.36 -21.31
N GLU A 67 3.81 -11.36 -22.10
CA GLU A 67 2.46 -11.84 -22.25
C GLU A 67 1.89 -12.34 -20.92
N ILE A 68 2.73 -13.00 -20.12
CA ILE A 68 2.34 -13.47 -18.78
C ILE A 68 2.08 -12.29 -17.86
N LEU A 69 2.98 -11.29 -17.85
CA LEU A 69 2.80 -10.08 -17.04
C LEU A 69 1.54 -9.31 -17.48
N SER A 70 1.37 -9.11 -18.78
CA SER A 70 0.21 -8.39 -19.34
C SER A 70 -1.10 -9.09 -19.02
N SER A 71 -1.15 -10.42 -19.17
CA SER A 71 -2.34 -11.22 -18.84
C SER A 71 -2.63 -11.16 -17.34
N TYR A 72 -1.60 -11.20 -16.49
CA TYR A 72 -1.73 -11.08 -15.05
C TYR A 72 -2.29 -9.71 -14.64
N LEU A 73 -1.74 -8.62 -15.17
CA LEU A 73 -2.21 -7.26 -14.86
C LEU A 73 -3.61 -7.01 -15.38
N ARG A 74 -3.97 -7.56 -16.54
CA ARG A 74 -5.34 -7.49 -17.07
C ARG A 74 -6.32 -8.20 -16.15
N ALA A 75 -6.04 -9.45 -15.77
CA ALA A 75 -6.88 -10.19 -14.84
C ALA A 75 -7.03 -9.49 -13.48
N MET A 76 -5.94 -8.89 -12.97
CA MET A 76 -5.95 -8.12 -11.73
C MET A 76 -6.82 -6.87 -11.86
N SER A 77 -6.71 -6.14 -12.98
CA SER A 77 -7.51 -4.94 -13.26
C SER A 77 -9.01 -5.24 -13.37
N GLU A 78 -9.37 -6.38 -13.96
CA GLU A 78 -10.75 -6.86 -14.07
C GLU A 78 -11.32 -7.17 -12.67
N ARG A 79 -10.53 -7.82 -11.80
CA ARG A 79 -10.95 -8.11 -10.41
C ARG A 79 -11.22 -6.85 -9.59
N ILE A 80 -10.50 -5.78 -9.86
CA ILE A 80 -10.69 -4.46 -9.21
C ILE A 80 -11.92 -3.74 -9.79
N GLY A 81 -12.51 -4.25 -10.88
CA GLY A 81 -13.61 -3.60 -11.60
C GLY A 81 -13.18 -2.41 -12.46
N ARG A 82 -11.88 -2.30 -12.75
CA ARG A 82 -11.29 -1.23 -13.58
C ARG A 82 -10.39 -1.84 -14.65
N PRO A 83 -10.94 -2.44 -15.70
CA PRO A 83 -10.14 -3.12 -16.71
C PRO A 83 -9.21 -2.17 -17.45
N VAL A 84 -7.95 -2.59 -17.62
CA VAL A 84 -6.96 -1.89 -18.45
C VAL A 84 -7.20 -2.17 -19.92
N SER A 85 -6.91 -1.19 -20.76
CA SER A 85 -6.89 -1.30 -22.22
C SER A 85 -5.85 -0.33 -22.78
N ASP A 86 -5.54 -0.46 -24.08
CA ASP A 86 -4.61 0.44 -24.75
C ASP A 86 -5.12 1.89 -24.74
N ASN A 87 -6.43 2.09 -24.74
CA ASN A 87 -7.07 3.41 -24.62
C ASN A 87 -7.08 3.95 -23.18
N LYS A 88 -6.94 3.06 -22.18
CA LYS A 88 -6.88 3.41 -20.76
C LYS A 88 -5.76 2.61 -20.09
N PRO A 89 -4.52 3.02 -20.36
CA PRO A 89 -3.35 2.25 -19.96
C PRO A 89 -2.96 2.41 -18.49
N ILE A 90 -3.46 3.45 -17.81
CA ILE A 90 -3.14 3.71 -16.40
C ILE A 90 -4.40 3.56 -15.59
N ILE A 91 -4.32 2.77 -14.55
CA ILE A 91 -5.40 2.64 -13.56
C ILE A 91 -4.87 2.70 -12.15
N ASP A 92 -5.69 3.31 -11.29
CA ASP A 92 -5.56 3.26 -9.84
C ASP A 92 -6.76 2.52 -9.27
N GLY A 93 -6.51 1.63 -8.31
CA GLY A 93 -7.56 0.86 -7.68
C GLY A 93 -7.20 0.40 -6.29
N ALA A 94 -8.11 -0.35 -5.68
CA ALA A 94 -7.87 -1.03 -4.41
C ALA A 94 -8.08 -2.53 -4.60
N LEU A 95 -7.17 -3.32 -4.04
CA LEU A 95 -7.30 -4.77 -3.94
C LEU A 95 -8.35 -5.14 -2.89
N LEU A 96 -8.73 -6.42 -2.82
CA LEU A 96 -9.73 -6.90 -1.87
C LEU A 96 -9.31 -6.74 -0.40
N ASP A 97 -8.00 -6.71 -0.14
CA ASP A 97 -7.41 -6.46 1.18
C ASP A 97 -7.31 -4.97 1.55
N GLY A 98 -7.80 -4.06 0.70
CA GLY A 98 -7.71 -2.62 0.88
C GLY A 98 -6.41 -1.98 0.40
N SER A 99 -5.41 -2.77 0.00
CA SER A 99 -4.15 -2.26 -0.57
C SER A 99 -4.40 -1.49 -1.86
N ARG A 100 -3.71 -0.37 -2.04
CA ARG A 100 -3.81 0.44 -3.27
C ARG A 100 -2.91 -0.15 -4.35
N ILE A 101 -3.42 -0.21 -5.57
CA ILE A 101 -2.63 -0.62 -6.73
C ILE A 101 -2.71 0.43 -7.83
N ASN A 102 -1.55 0.77 -8.37
CA ASN A 102 -1.40 1.50 -9.62
C ASN A 102 -0.84 0.56 -10.68
N ILE A 103 -1.48 0.47 -11.84
CA ILE A 103 -1.04 -0.32 -12.99
C ILE A 103 -0.81 0.61 -14.16
N ILE A 104 0.33 0.46 -14.83
CA ILE A 104 0.69 1.08 -16.10
C ILE A 104 0.84 -0.04 -17.12
N PHE A 105 -0.07 -0.11 -18.09
CA PHE A 105 -0.20 -1.26 -18.99
C PHE A 105 0.44 -1.03 -20.35
N SER A 106 0.54 0.20 -20.84
CA SER A 106 0.99 0.51 -22.20
C SER A 106 2.49 0.76 -22.29
N ASP A 107 3.07 0.34 -23.40
CA ASP A 107 4.44 0.62 -23.80
C ASP A 107 4.69 2.06 -24.17
N ASP A 108 3.67 2.74 -24.68
CA ASP A 108 3.75 4.16 -25.02
C ASP A 108 3.94 5.04 -23.78
N VAL A 109 3.50 4.53 -22.61
CA VAL A 109 3.63 5.22 -21.32
C VAL A 109 4.87 4.76 -20.54
N SER A 110 5.26 3.51 -20.68
CA SER A 110 6.41 2.92 -19.98
C SER A 110 7.36 2.24 -20.98
N MET A 111 8.51 2.85 -21.23
CA MET A 111 9.54 2.31 -22.12
C MET A 111 10.06 0.91 -21.71
N LEU A 112 9.88 0.52 -20.46
CA LEU A 112 10.31 -0.76 -19.91
C LEU A 112 9.22 -1.84 -19.94
N GLY A 113 8.05 -1.51 -20.48
CA GLY A 113 6.89 -2.38 -20.53
C GLY A 113 5.93 -2.18 -19.36
N PRO A 114 4.90 -3.03 -19.26
CA PRO A 114 3.90 -2.94 -18.20
C PRO A 114 4.51 -2.96 -16.82
N SER A 115 3.98 -2.16 -15.91
CA SER A 115 4.47 -2.03 -14.55
C SER A 115 3.32 -1.92 -13.55
N PHE A 116 3.59 -2.23 -12.30
CA PHE A 116 2.63 -2.02 -11.23
C PHE A 116 3.33 -1.61 -9.94
N THR A 117 2.60 -0.88 -9.12
CA THR A 117 2.98 -0.56 -7.75
C THR A 117 1.81 -0.86 -6.83
N ILE A 118 2.06 -1.62 -5.79
CA ILE A 118 1.08 -1.92 -4.75
C ILE A 118 1.57 -1.30 -3.46
N ARG A 119 0.74 -0.46 -2.85
CA ARG A 119 0.94 0.07 -1.52
C ARG A 119 0.02 -0.67 -0.56
N LYS A 120 0.61 -1.46 0.31
CA LYS A 120 -0.15 -2.29 1.25
C LYS A 120 -0.94 -1.43 2.23
N PHE A 121 -2.14 -1.89 2.53
CA PHE A 121 -2.92 -1.31 3.59
C PHE A 121 -2.36 -1.76 4.94
N ALA A 122 -2.00 -0.80 5.80
CA ALA A 122 -1.61 -1.10 7.18
C ALA A 122 -2.88 -1.42 7.99
N GLU A 123 -3.06 -2.66 8.39
CA GLU A 123 -4.21 -3.09 9.20
C GLU A 123 -4.22 -2.44 10.58
N GLU A 124 -3.05 -2.16 11.14
CA GLU A 124 -2.93 -1.54 12.46
C GLU A 124 -2.83 -0.03 12.36
N THR A 125 -3.90 0.66 12.79
CA THR A 125 -3.84 2.10 13.04
C THR A 125 -3.07 2.37 14.32
N ILE A 126 -2.01 3.17 14.24
CA ILE A 126 -1.23 3.59 15.40
C ILE A 126 -2.13 4.41 16.33
N SER A 127 -2.31 3.94 17.55
CA SER A 127 -3.11 4.63 18.56
C SER A 127 -2.28 5.70 19.28
N VAL A 128 -2.95 6.66 19.92
CA VAL A 128 -2.29 7.66 20.78
C VAL A 128 -1.50 7.01 21.91
N ILE A 129 -2.00 5.90 22.45
CA ILE A 129 -1.30 5.14 23.50
C ILE A 129 0.05 4.64 22.99
N GLN A 130 0.11 4.22 21.71
CA GLN A 130 1.36 3.78 21.10
C GLN A 130 2.33 4.95 20.91
N LEU A 131 1.86 6.14 20.51
CA LEU A 131 2.68 7.34 20.40
C LEU A 131 3.25 7.77 21.77
N ILE A 132 2.48 7.63 22.86
CA ILE A 132 2.96 7.89 24.21
C ILE A 132 4.03 6.87 24.60
N LYS A 133 3.82 5.58 24.34
CA LYS A 133 4.81 4.53 24.63
C LYS A 133 6.12 4.74 23.89
N TRP A 134 6.08 5.22 22.66
CA TRP A 134 7.26 5.56 21.86
C TRP A 134 7.92 6.89 22.28
N GLY A 135 7.31 7.65 23.17
CA GLY A 135 7.81 8.95 23.58
C GLY A 135 7.64 10.07 22.55
N THR A 136 6.84 9.85 21.51
CA THR A 136 6.53 10.84 20.47
C THR A 136 5.75 12.02 21.07
N MET A 137 4.89 11.75 22.03
CA MET A 137 4.17 12.77 22.81
C MET A 137 4.00 12.30 24.26
N SER A 138 3.86 13.26 25.17
CA SER A 138 3.54 12.97 26.56
C SER A 138 2.05 12.74 26.76
N ALA A 139 1.67 12.03 27.85
CA ALA A 139 0.27 11.85 28.22
C ALA A 139 -0.46 13.18 28.46
N GLN A 140 0.26 14.19 28.99
CA GLN A 140 -0.28 15.53 29.21
C GLN A 140 -0.58 16.24 27.88
N GLN A 141 0.30 16.14 26.89
CA GLN A 141 0.07 16.66 25.54
C GLN A 141 -1.12 15.98 24.87
N ALA A 142 -1.23 14.66 24.98
CA ALA A 142 -2.36 13.90 24.45
C ALA A 142 -3.67 14.35 25.08
N ALA A 143 -3.72 14.51 26.41
CA ALA A 143 -4.90 14.99 27.13
C ALA A 143 -5.29 16.42 26.72
N TYR A 144 -4.30 17.30 26.53
CA TYR A 144 -4.56 18.66 26.08
C TYR A 144 -5.15 18.68 24.66
N ILE A 145 -4.57 17.91 23.73
CA ILE A 145 -5.08 17.79 22.36
C ILE A 145 -6.50 17.22 22.37
N TRP A 146 -6.78 16.22 23.22
CA TRP A 146 -8.10 15.65 23.35
C TRP A 146 -9.14 16.73 23.73
N ILE A 147 -8.85 17.49 24.79
CA ILE A 147 -9.75 18.58 25.23
C ILE A 147 -9.96 19.58 24.09
N CYS A 148 -8.91 20.00 23.40
CA CYS A 148 -9.02 20.94 22.27
C CYS A 148 -9.94 20.40 21.17
N LEU A 149 -9.79 19.13 20.79
CA LEU A 149 -10.60 18.49 19.75
C LEU A 149 -12.05 18.29 20.19
N GLU A 150 -12.29 17.92 21.43
CA GLU A 150 -13.63 17.78 22.01
C GLU A 150 -14.41 19.11 22.01
N TYR A 151 -13.70 20.23 22.24
CA TYR A 151 -14.27 21.57 22.13
C TYR A 151 -14.30 22.14 20.70
N GLY A 152 -14.06 21.32 19.68
CA GLY A 152 -14.17 21.70 18.26
C GLY A 152 -13.04 22.61 17.75
N MET A 153 -11.90 22.62 18.42
CA MET A 153 -10.74 23.38 17.94
C MET A 153 -10.08 22.71 16.74
N SER A 154 -9.62 23.53 15.81
CA SER A 154 -8.84 23.05 14.67
C SER A 154 -7.39 22.77 15.06
N VAL A 155 -6.84 21.67 14.61
CA VAL A 155 -5.44 21.25 14.86
C VAL A 155 -4.66 21.22 13.55
N LEU A 156 -3.47 21.79 13.55
CA LEU A 156 -2.51 21.75 12.46
C LEU A 156 -1.30 20.89 12.87
N VAL A 157 -1.04 19.82 12.11
CA VAL A 157 0.14 18.98 12.28
C VAL A 157 1.13 19.29 11.16
N SER A 158 2.29 19.86 11.49
CA SER A 158 3.32 20.25 10.52
C SER A 158 4.66 19.56 10.82
N GLY A 159 5.51 19.45 9.80
CA GLY A 159 6.83 18.84 9.90
C GLY A 159 7.36 18.43 8.53
N GLU A 160 8.57 17.92 8.45
CA GLU A 160 9.23 17.46 7.23
C GLU A 160 8.56 16.18 6.66
N THR A 161 8.91 15.82 5.42
CA THR A 161 8.47 14.57 4.81
C THR A 161 8.93 13.39 5.66
N ALA A 162 8.09 12.38 5.81
CA ALA A 162 8.34 11.19 6.64
C ALA A 162 8.49 11.44 8.16
N SER A 163 8.14 12.63 8.67
CA SER A 163 8.19 12.95 10.11
C SER A 163 7.03 12.40 10.95
N GLY A 164 6.15 11.57 10.36
CA GLY A 164 5.00 10.98 11.05
C GLY A 164 3.76 11.88 11.18
N LYS A 165 3.65 12.95 10.38
CA LYS A 165 2.49 13.87 10.39
C LYS A 165 1.15 13.16 10.27
N THR A 166 1.01 12.36 9.23
CA THR A 166 -0.22 11.61 8.95
C THR A 166 -0.50 10.56 10.01
N THR A 167 0.54 9.92 10.52
CA THR A 167 0.46 8.96 11.62
C THR A 167 -0.09 9.61 12.89
N THR A 168 0.48 10.76 13.27
CA THR A 168 0.03 11.53 14.43
C THR A 168 -1.41 12.01 14.23
N LEU A 169 -1.74 12.52 13.04
CA LEU A 169 -3.08 12.98 12.72
C LEU A 169 -4.10 11.84 12.85
N ASN A 170 -3.81 10.68 12.26
CA ASN A 170 -4.70 9.51 12.36
C ASN A 170 -4.85 9.02 13.81
N ALA A 171 -3.78 9.09 14.61
CA ALA A 171 -3.82 8.66 16.01
C ALA A 171 -4.71 9.55 16.89
N ILE A 172 -4.85 10.85 16.59
CA ILE A 172 -5.67 11.79 17.37
C ILE A 172 -7.11 11.91 16.85
N LEU A 173 -7.43 11.41 15.64
CA LEU A 173 -8.79 11.43 15.10
C LEU A 173 -9.84 10.82 16.04
N PRO A 174 -9.57 9.71 16.78
CA PRO A 174 -10.52 9.14 17.72
C PRO A 174 -10.91 10.06 18.91
N PHE A 175 -10.21 11.17 19.09
CA PHE A 175 -10.56 12.17 20.11
C PHE A 175 -11.75 13.04 19.70
N ILE A 176 -12.13 13.02 18.43
CA ILE A 176 -13.25 13.81 17.91
C ILE A 176 -14.53 13.00 18.08
N ASP A 177 -15.62 13.66 18.51
CA ASP A 177 -16.93 13.05 18.61
C ASP A 177 -17.37 12.48 17.25
N HIS A 178 -17.82 11.23 17.22
CA HIS A 178 -18.27 10.51 16.03
C HIS A 178 -19.50 11.15 15.34
N ASN A 179 -20.22 12.03 16.02
CA ASN A 179 -21.36 12.75 15.46
C ASN A 179 -20.96 14.03 14.71
N VAL A 180 -19.67 14.42 14.74
CA VAL A 180 -19.20 15.66 14.15
C VAL A 180 -18.58 15.38 12.78
N LYS A 181 -18.89 16.23 11.80
CA LYS A 181 -18.28 16.16 10.47
C LYS A 181 -16.84 16.68 10.52
N ILE A 182 -15.89 15.82 10.14
CA ILE A 182 -14.47 16.14 10.11
C ILE A 182 -14.09 16.67 8.72
N TYR A 183 -13.41 17.81 8.67
CA TYR A 183 -12.76 18.32 7.47
C TYR A 183 -11.25 18.12 7.60
N LEU A 184 -10.70 17.28 6.71
CA LEU A 184 -9.28 16.97 6.68
C LEU A 184 -8.66 17.51 5.40
N SER A 185 -7.61 18.32 5.52
CA SER A 185 -6.82 18.80 4.39
C SER A 185 -5.37 18.40 4.55
N LEU A 186 -4.82 17.69 3.56
CA LEU A 186 -3.39 17.37 3.48
C LEU A 186 -2.75 18.33 2.51
N ILE A 187 -1.93 19.27 3.03
CA ILE A 187 -1.21 20.26 2.22
C ILE A 187 0.24 19.81 2.15
N HIS A 188 0.74 19.51 0.94
CA HIS A 188 2.17 19.38 0.67
C HIS A 188 2.70 20.76 0.26
N ILE A 189 3.33 21.45 1.17
CA ILE A 189 4.14 22.62 0.84
C ILE A 189 5.48 22.05 0.37
N SER A 190 5.69 21.97 -0.95
CA SER A 190 7.03 21.73 -1.49
C SER A 190 7.84 22.99 -1.20
N GLU A 191 8.83 22.91 -0.32
CA GLU A 191 9.85 23.96 -0.23
C GLU A 191 10.49 24.14 -1.60
N PRO A 192 10.61 25.39 -2.09
CA PRO A 192 11.38 25.65 -3.30
C PRO A 192 12.79 25.14 -3.06
N THR A 193 13.23 24.21 -3.88
CA THR A 193 14.59 23.66 -3.88
C THR A 193 15.57 24.85 -3.82
N ARG A 194 16.25 25.00 -2.67
CA ARG A 194 17.34 25.96 -2.51
C ARG A 194 18.41 25.57 -3.54
N ARG A 195 18.43 26.26 -4.67
CA ARG A 195 19.53 26.14 -5.61
C ARG A 195 20.78 26.59 -4.87
N HIS A 196 21.68 25.68 -4.55
CA HIS A 196 23.04 26.02 -4.21
C HIS A 196 23.66 26.61 -5.48
N SER A 197 23.71 27.93 -5.55
CA SER A 197 24.62 28.62 -6.48
C SER A 197 26.03 28.37 -5.94
N ILE A 198 26.83 27.69 -6.76
CA ILE A 198 28.28 27.58 -6.66
C ILE A 198 28.87 28.92 -7.01
#